data_a6aecd81fb9e4bd1b38b22908a5de154
#
_entry.id   a6aecd81fb9e4bd1b38b22908a5de154
#
_cell.length_a   1.000
_cell.length_b   1.000
_cell.length_c   1.000
_cell.angle_alpha   90.00
_cell.angle_beta   90.00
_cell.angle_gamma   90.00
#
_symmetry.space_group_name_H-M   'P 1'
#
loop_
_entity.id
_entity.type
_entity.pdbx_description
1 polymer ?
#
loop_
_entity_poly.entity_id
_entity_poly.type
_entity_poly.pdbx_seq_one_letter_code
_entity_poly.pdbx_strand_id
1 'polypeptide(L)'
;MDNDNMELKQITEKTFYIPGLTNIGLYLDGDQVILIDSGNDEWTGRKIYRLLEKQGWHLRTIINTHSNADHIGGNNYLQKKTNCDIAATAIESTFIEHPDLEPFLLWGAYPFKSLRNKFLQAQPSRVTCIIKDEGPITATHLTAFPLAGHFLQMIGIKTPDEVYFLADSLFSPEIFEKYTLTVCADVEALSLIHI
;
A
#
# COMPACT_ATOMS: atom_id res chain seq x y z
N MET A 1 22.71 14.18 -10.22
CA MET A 1 22.02 13.48 -11.32
C MET A 1 21.02 12.56 -10.67
N ASP A 2 19.78 13.02 -10.50
CA ASP A 2 18.72 12.21 -9.92
C ASP A 2 18.44 11.06 -10.89
N ASN A 3 18.67 9.84 -10.41
CA ASN A 3 18.33 8.64 -11.16
C ASN A 3 16.80 8.50 -11.09
N ASP A 4 16.11 9.18 -12.01
CA ASP A 4 14.64 9.27 -12.11
C ASP A 4 14.00 7.92 -12.54
N ASN A 5 14.83 6.91 -12.73
CA ASN A 5 14.41 5.62 -13.27
C ASN A 5 14.01 4.66 -12.12
N MET A 6 12.71 4.53 -11.91
CA MET A 6 12.15 3.52 -11.04
C MET A 6 12.27 2.14 -11.71
N GLU A 7 12.85 1.18 -11.00
CA GLU A 7 12.99 -0.19 -11.50
C GLU A 7 11.63 -0.90 -11.43
N LEU A 8 11.23 -1.56 -12.51
CA LEU A 8 10.07 -2.44 -12.56
C LEU A 8 10.55 -3.87 -12.73
N LYS A 9 10.19 -4.74 -11.81
CA LYS A 9 10.55 -6.17 -11.86
C LYS A 9 9.32 -7.01 -12.16
N GLN A 10 9.46 -7.87 -13.16
CA GLN A 10 8.41 -8.81 -13.55
C GLN A 10 8.48 -10.06 -12.68
N ILE A 11 7.34 -10.52 -12.15
CA ILE A 11 7.21 -11.77 -11.40
C ILE A 11 6.60 -12.83 -12.34
N THR A 12 5.49 -12.50 -12.99
CA THR A 12 4.79 -13.34 -13.96
C THR A 12 4.46 -12.53 -15.22
N GLU A 13 3.68 -13.07 -16.14
CA GLU A 13 3.29 -12.35 -17.35
C GLU A 13 2.53 -11.05 -17.05
N LYS A 14 1.70 -11.02 -15.98
CA LYS A 14 0.82 -9.89 -15.65
C LYS A 14 1.14 -9.21 -14.32
N THR A 15 1.93 -9.85 -13.49
CA THR A 15 2.26 -9.32 -12.16
C THR A 15 3.71 -8.85 -12.08
N PHE A 16 3.85 -7.64 -11.57
CA PHE A 16 5.13 -6.94 -11.42
C PHE A 16 5.23 -6.37 -10.01
N TYR A 17 6.42 -5.94 -9.63
CA TYR A 17 6.61 -5.11 -8.45
C TYR A 17 7.67 -4.04 -8.69
N ILE A 18 7.57 -2.98 -7.93
CA ILE A 18 8.54 -1.89 -7.87
C ILE A 18 9.25 -2.01 -6.53
N PRO A 19 10.56 -2.35 -6.51
CA PRO A 19 11.32 -2.45 -5.27
C PRO A 19 11.52 -1.06 -4.66
N GLY A 20 11.44 -0.99 -3.32
CA GLY A 20 11.61 0.24 -2.57
C GLY A 20 11.76 -0.01 -1.08
N LEU A 21 11.62 1.04 -0.27
CA LEU A 21 11.46 0.90 1.18
C LEU A 21 10.22 0.05 1.49
N THR A 22 9.14 0.34 0.79
CA THR A 22 7.95 -0.46 0.68
C THR A 22 7.86 -0.98 -0.75
N ASN A 23 7.72 -2.27 -0.95
CA ASN A 23 7.51 -2.86 -2.26
C ASN A 23 6.09 -2.54 -2.75
N ILE A 24 5.97 -2.06 -3.97
CA ILE A 24 4.68 -1.71 -4.58
C ILE A 24 4.34 -2.78 -5.60
N GLY A 25 3.20 -3.44 -5.42
CA GLY A 25 2.70 -4.42 -6.37
C GLY A 25 1.99 -3.79 -7.57
N LEU A 26 2.00 -4.51 -8.69
CA LEU A 26 1.33 -4.08 -9.90
C LEU A 26 0.77 -5.28 -10.64
N TYR A 27 -0.52 -5.24 -10.95
CA TYR A 27 -1.18 -6.21 -11.81
C TYR A 27 -1.68 -5.54 -13.08
N LEU A 28 -1.35 -6.12 -14.24
CA LEU A 28 -1.70 -5.60 -15.55
C LEU A 28 -2.90 -6.36 -16.14
N ASP A 29 -3.98 -5.63 -16.40
CA ASP A 29 -5.21 -6.12 -17.01
C ASP A 29 -5.45 -5.41 -18.36
N GLY A 30 -4.89 -5.97 -19.43
CA GLY A 30 -4.78 -5.27 -20.71
C GLY A 30 -3.78 -4.13 -20.64
N ASP A 31 -4.22 -2.90 -20.82
CA ASP A 31 -3.47 -1.67 -20.63
C ASP A 31 -3.78 -0.97 -19.28
N GLN A 32 -4.71 -1.55 -18.51
CA GLN A 32 -5.13 -1.03 -17.22
C GLN A 32 -4.28 -1.61 -16.08
N VAL A 33 -3.83 -0.75 -15.22
CA VAL A 33 -3.01 -1.12 -14.06
C VAL A 33 -3.83 -1.06 -12.79
N ILE A 34 -3.68 -2.09 -11.97
CA ILE A 34 -4.08 -2.09 -10.58
C ILE A 34 -2.79 -2.06 -9.75
N LEU A 35 -2.59 -0.99 -8.98
CA LEU A 35 -1.51 -0.93 -8.00
C LEU A 35 -1.93 -1.56 -6.69
N ILE A 36 -0.98 -2.20 -6.01
CA ILE A 36 -1.07 -2.67 -4.64
C ILE A 36 -0.10 -1.82 -3.84
N ASP A 37 -0.66 -0.90 -3.07
CA ASP A 37 0.00 0.22 -2.40
C ASP A 37 0.61 1.26 -3.37
N SER A 38 1.09 2.38 -2.83
CA SER A 38 1.58 3.51 -3.63
C SER A 38 2.89 4.12 -3.14
N GLY A 39 3.49 3.50 -2.11
CA GLY A 39 4.78 3.90 -1.56
C GLY A 39 4.71 5.09 -0.61
N ASN A 40 5.88 5.58 -0.24
CA ASN A 40 6.12 6.38 0.96
C ASN A 40 5.72 7.87 0.86
N ASP A 41 5.64 8.44 -0.34
CA ASP A 41 5.41 9.88 -0.48
C ASP A 41 4.96 10.29 -1.90
N GLU A 42 4.64 11.57 -2.06
CA GLU A 42 4.28 12.16 -3.35
C GLU A 42 5.36 11.95 -4.41
N TRP A 43 6.64 11.96 -4.02
CA TRP A 43 7.75 11.73 -4.95
C TRP A 43 7.70 10.33 -5.55
N THR A 44 7.41 9.33 -4.74
CA THR A 44 7.17 7.95 -5.19
C THR A 44 5.97 7.90 -6.14
N GLY A 45 4.86 8.55 -5.81
CA GLY A 45 3.71 8.67 -6.69
C GLY A 45 4.04 9.30 -8.05
N ARG A 46 4.87 10.34 -8.08
CA ARG A 46 5.35 10.97 -9.33
C ARG A 46 6.17 10.01 -10.19
N LYS A 47 7.04 9.21 -9.58
CA LYS A 47 7.85 8.21 -10.29
C LYS A 47 6.98 7.09 -10.86
N ILE A 48 6.02 6.59 -10.07
CA ILE A 48 5.04 5.59 -10.54
C ILE A 48 4.30 6.14 -11.77
N TYR A 49 3.75 7.34 -11.68
CA TYR A 49 3.03 7.96 -12.79
C TYR A 49 3.87 8.02 -14.07
N ARG A 50 5.12 8.50 -13.99
CA ARG A 50 6.04 8.53 -15.12
C ARG A 50 6.38 7.15 -15.68
N LEU A 51 6.53 6.16 -14.80
CA LEU A 51 6.77 4.77 -15.20
C LEU A 51 5.58 4.24 -16.03
N LEU A 52 4.36 4.44 -15.56
CA LEU A 52 3.14 4.00 -16.26
C LEU A 52 2.99 4.72 -17.61
N GLU A 53 3.20 6.03 -17.66
CA GLU A 53 3.20 6.78 -18.93
C GLU A 53 4.21 6.24 -19.93
N LYS A 54 5.44 5.94 -19.49
CA LYS A 54 6.48 5.37 -20.35
C LYS A 54 6.11 4.01 -20.92
N GLN A 55 5.33 3.21 -20.19
CA GLN A 55 4.85 1.90 -20.63
C GLN A 55 3.57 2.00 -21.49
N GLY A 56 2.93 3.16 -21.56
CA GLY A 56 1.62 3.34 -22.18
C GLY A 56 0.48 2.69 -21.37
N TRP A 57 0.65 2.57 -20.06
CA TRP A 57 -0.29 1.96 -19.14
C TRP A 57 -1.13 2.99 -18.39
N HIS A 58 -2.37 2.63 -18.08
CA HIS A 58 -3.35 3.50 -17.44
C HIS A 58 -3.67 3.02 -16.02
N LEU A 59 -3.43 3.86 -15.02
CA LEU A 59 -3.78 3.53 -13.63
C LEU A 59 -5.29 3.58 -13.44
N ARG A 60 -5.89 2.42 -13.17
CA ARG A 60 -7.33 2.29 -12.90
C ARG A 60 -7.64 2.34 -11.42
N THR A 61 -6.91 1.57 -10.62
CA THR A 61 -7.22 1.40 -9.19
C THR A 61 -5.94 1.28 -8.38
N ILE A 62 -5.91 1.88 -7.20
CA ILE A 62 -4.95 1.58 -6.14
C ILE A 62 -5.69 0.77 -5.08
N ILE A 63 -5.19 -0.41 -4.73
CA ILE A 63 -5.66 -1.19 -3.59
C ILE A 63 -4.65 -1.01 -2.48
N ASN A 64 -5.07 -0.43 -1.35
CA ASN A 64 -4.20 -0.33 -0.20
C ASN A 64 -4.36 -1.55 0.71
N THR A 65 -3.24 -2.17 1.03
CA THR A 65 -3.17 -3.31 1.96
C THR A 65 -3.48 -2.87 3.38
N HIS A 66 -2.97 -1.72 3.77
CA HIS A 66 -3.24 -1.01 5.01
C HIS A 66 -2.92 0.48 4.85
N SER A 67 -3.10 1.26 5.89
CA SER A 67 -3.08 2.72 5.82
C SER A 67 -1.81 3.40 6.35
N ASN A 68 -0.76 2.65 6.69
CA ASN A 68 0.49 3.27 7.09
C ASN A 68 1.03 4.19 5.99
N ALA A 69 1.61 5.30 6.40
CA ALA A 69 1.97 6.40 5.50
C ALA A 69 2.91 6.00 4.36
N ASP A 70 3.76 5.01 4.56
CA ASP A 70 4.70 4.48 3.57
C ASP A 70 4.06 3.52 2.55
N HIS A 71 2.79 3.16 2.74
CA HIS A 71 1.98 2.39 1.80
C HIS A 71 1.01 3.27 1.00
N ILE A 72 0.59 4.39 1.55
CA ILE A 72 -0.43 5.28 0.96
C ILE A 72 0.12 6.63 0.49
N GLY A 73 1.41 6.89 0.65
CA GLY A 73 2.02 8.20 0.42
C GLY A 73 1.90 8.73 -0.99
N GLY A 74 1.83 7.87 -2.00
CA GLY A 74 1.61 8.24 -3.40
C GLY A 74 0.15 8.45 -3.80
N ASN A 75 -0.81 7.97 -3.00
CA ASN A 75 -2.24 7.95 -3.31
C ASN A 75 -2.77 9.31 -3.79
N ASN A 76 -2.56 10.35 -2.99
CA ASN A 76 -3.09 11.69 -3.26
C ASN A 76 -2.61 12.23 -4.62
N TYR A 77 -1.33 12.10 -4.91
CA TYR A 77 -0.78 12.54 -6.18
C TYR A 77 -1.33 11.74 -7.35
N LEU A 78 -1.32 10.42 -7.26
CA LEU A 78 -1.79 9.52 -8.32
C LEU A 78 -3.27 9.74 -8.60
N GLN A 79 -4.11 9.82 -7.56
CA GLN A 79 -5.55 10.07 -7.71
C GLN A 79 -5.83 11.42 -8.39
N LYS A 80 -5.12 12.49 -8.01
CA LYS A 80 -5.26 13.80 -8.66
C LYS A 80 -4.83 13.79 -10.13
N LYS A 81 -3.85 12.97 -10.50
CA LYS A 81 -3.31 12.91 -11.85
C LYS A 81 -4.11 12.02 -12.79
N THR A 82 -4.63 10.91 -12.30
CA THR A 82 -5.23 9.87 -13.15
C THR A 82 -6.74 9.73 -12.91
N ASN A 83 -7.25 10.32 -11.84
CA ASN A 83 -8.63 10.10 -11.36
C ASN A 83 -8.93 8.62 -11.07
N CYS A 84 -7.89 7.86 -10.66
CA CYS A 84 -8.03 6.44 -10.33
C CYS A 84 -8.90 6.23 -9.11
N ASP A 85 -9.49 5.04 -9.00
CA ASP A 85 -10.14 4.58 -7.79
C ASP A 85 -9.10 4.24 -6.70
N ILE A 86 -9.50 4.41 -5.43
CA ILE A 86 -8.75 3.91 -4.28
C ILE A 86 -9.67 2.97 -3.52
N ALA A 87 -9.20 1.74 -3.33
CA ALA A 87 -9.90 0.68 -2.62
C ALA A 87 -9.15 0.33 -1.33
N ALA A 88 -9.88 0.23 -0.22
CA ALA A 88 -9.34 -0.17 1.08
C ALA A 88 -10.43 -0.79 1.94
N THR A 89 -10.06 -1.49 3.01
CA THR A 89 -11.00 -1.97 4.02
C THR A 89 -11.58 -0.81 4.82
N ALA A 90 -12.68 -1.03 5.53
CA ALA A 90 -13.44 0.05 6.16
C ALA A 90 -12.64 0.83 7.22
N ILE A 91 -11.85 0.14 8.04
CA ILE A 91 -11.03 0.80 9.06
C ILE A 91 -9.89 1.56 8.38
N GLU A 92 -9.17 0.91 7.46
CA GLU A 92 -8.04 1.52 6.75
C GLU A 92 -8.48 2.75 5.94
N SER A 93 -9.69 2.74 5.36
CA SER A 93 -10.21 3.90 4.63
C SER A 93 -10.32 5.14 5.52
N THR A 94 -10.67 4.96 6.79
CA THR A 94 -10.75 6.07 7.75
C THR A 94 -9.40 6.73 7.97
N PHE A 95 -8.34 5.94 8.10
CA PHE A 95 -6.98 6.47 8.23
C PHE A 95 -6.45 7.10 6.94
N ILE A 96 -6.78 6.52 5.77
CA ILE A 96 -6.40 7.08 4.46
C ILE A 96 -7.02 8.46 4.24
N GLU A 97 -8.30 8.63 4.61
CA GLU A 97 -9.00 9.90 4.47
C GLU A 97 -8.64 10.90 5.57
N HIS A 98 -8.21 10.41 6.74
CA HIS A 98 -7.81 11.19 7.91
C HIS A 98 -6.42 10.79 8.44
N PRO A 99 -5.34 11.10 7.71
CA PRO A 99 -3.98 10.60 8.02
C PRO A 99 -3.43 11.10 9.36
N ASP A 100 -4.05 12.07 9.98
CA ASP A 100 -3.70 12.51 11.35
C ASP A 100 -3.99 11.43 12.41
N LEU A 101 -4.82 10.44 12.10
CA LEU A 101 -5.18 9.37 13.02
C LEU A 101 -4.01 8.41 13.28
N GLU A 102 -3.16 8.16 12.29
CA GLU A 102 -2.00 7.26 12.48
C GLU A 102 -1.03 7.79 13.56
N PRO A 103 -0.49 9.01 13.45
CA PRO A 103 0.37 9.54 14.51
C PRO A 103 -0.37 9.72 15.85
N PHE A 104 -1.69 9.99 15.83
CA PHE A 104 -2.49 10.02 17.05
C PHE A 104 -2.55 8.64 17.73
N LEU A 105 -2.76 7.58 16.96
CA LEU A 105 -2.79 6.20 17.45
C LEU A 105 -1.43 5.79 18.03
N LEU A 106 -0.35 6.02 17.28
CA LEU A 106 1.01 5.60 17.65
C LEU A 106 1.54 6.30 18.89
N TRP A 107 1.18 7.58 19.09
CA TRP A 107 1.67 8.39 20.22
C TRP A 107 0.67 8.45 21.40
N GLY A 108 -0.54 7.92 21.24
CA GLY A 108 -1.60 7.99 22.24
C GLY A 108 -2.15 9.40 22.48
N ALA A 109 -1.71 10.38 21.71
CA ALA A 109 -2.15 11.76 21.71
C ALA A 109 -1.74 12.44 20.41
N TYR A 110 -2.37 13.57 20.06
CA TYR A 110 -1.98 14.32 18.86
C TYR A 110 -0.57 14.89 19.01
N PRO A 111 0.42 14.42 18.26
CA PRO A 111 1.80 14.79 18.46
C PRO A 111 2.11 16.19 17.93
N PHE A 112 3.09 16.86 18.51
CA PHE A 112 3.58 18.13 17.97
C PHE A 112 4.34 17.95 16.64
N LYS A 113 4.51 19.05 15.90
CA LYS A 113 4.93 19.04 14.49
C LYS A 113 6.20 18.23 14.20
N SER A 114 7.19 18.20 15.09
CA SER A 114 8.43 17.44 14.85
C SER A 114 8.26 15.91 14.91
N LEU A 115 7.17 15.42 15.50
CA LEU A 115 6.83 14.00 15.53
C LEU A 115 5.87 13.58 14.37
N ARG A 116 5.39 14.55 13.59
CA ARG A 116 4.56 14.32 12.41
C ARG A 116 5.43 14.47 11.17
N ASN A 117 5.88 13.38 10.62
CA ASN A 117 6.73 13.36 9.43
C ASN A 117 6.13 12.44 8.36
N LYS A 118 6.71 12.42 7.17
CA LYS A 118 6.21 11.67 6.02
C LYS A 118 6.15 10.15 6.20
N PHE A 119 6.78 9.61 7.22
CA PHE A 119 6.71 8.18 7.55
C PHE A 119 5.52 7.84 8.45
N LEU A 120 4.89 8.87 9.04
CA LEU A 120 3.77 8.73 9.96
C LEU A 120 2.53 9.51 9.49
N GLN A 121 2.63 10.27 8.41
CA GLN A 121 1.53 11.11 7.94
C GLN A 121 1.60 11.32 6.43
N ALA A 122 0.75 10.64 5.70
CA ALA A 122 0.54 10.86 4.28
C ALA A 122 -0.36 12.08 4.02
N GLN A 123 -0.53 12.46 2.75
CA GLN A 123 -1.56 13.40 2.34
C GLN A 123 -2.90 12.67 2.22
N PRO A 124 -4.02 13.26 2.69
CA PRO A 124 -5.34 12.62 2.59
C PRO A 124 -5.70 12.33 1.14
N SER A 125 -6.30 11.18 0.91
CA SER A 125 -6.87 10.79 -0.37
C SER A 125 -8.25 10.19 -0.18
N ARG A 126 -9.10 10.29 -1.21
CA ARG A 126 -10.48 9.83 -1.13
C ARG A 126 -10.56 8.34 -1.46
N VAL A 127 -11.03 7.53 -0.53
CA VAL A 127 -11.35 6.12 -0.80
C VAL A 127 -12.69 6.04 -1.55
N THR A 128 -12.68 5.46 -2.74
CA THR A 128 -13.85 5.36 -3.62
C THR A 128 -14.54 4.00 -3.53
N CYS A 129 -13.84 2.99 -3.03
CA CYS A 129 -14.34 1.63 -2.92
C CYS A 129 -13.97 1.03 -1.56
N ILE A 130 -14.95 0.72 -0.74
CA ILE A 130 -14.74 -0.07 0.48
C ILE A 130 -14.80 -1.55 0.12
N ILE A 131 -13.73 -2.26 0.41
CA ILE A 131 -13.61 -3.69 0.15
C ILE A 131 -13.72 -4.50 1.45
N LYS A 132 -14.09 -5.76 1.29
CA LYS A 132 -14.03 -6.71 2.40
C LYS A 132 -12.58 -7.17 2.60
N ASP A 133 -12.26 -7.58 3.81
CA ASP A 133 -10.96 -8.16 4.17
C ASP A 133 -10.75 -9.57 3.57
N GLU A 134 -11.82 -10.22 3.12
CA GLU A 134 -11.77 -11.53 2.46
C GLU A 134 -12.68 -11.59 1.24
N GLY A 135 -12.18 -12.21 0.17
CA GLY A 135 -12.90 -12.49 -1.06
C GLY A 135 -12.53 -11.61 -2.24
N PRO A 136 -13.29 -11.71 -3.36
CA PRO A 136 -12.99 -10.99 -4.58
C PRO A 136 -13.16 -9.47 -4.41
N ILE A 137 -12.21 -8.72 -4.96
CA ILE A 137 -12.24 -7.25 -4.95
C ILE A 137 -13.02 -6.77 -6.17
N THR A 138 -14.08 -6.02 -5.92
CA THR A 138 -14.99 -5.51 -6.96
C THR A 138 -14.25 -4.78 -8.07
N ALA A 139 -14.68 -5.00 -9.31
CA ALA A 139 -14.11 -4.44 -10.54
C ALA A 139 -12.62 -4.77 -10.79
N THR A 140 -12.10 -5.78 -10.09
CA THR A 140 -10.77 -6.33 -10.34
C THR A 140 -10.85 -7.86 -10.46
N HIS A 141 -9.76 -8.49 -10.86
CA HIS A 141 -9.63 -9.95 -10.82
C HIS A 141 -8.84 -10.41 -9.59
N LEU A 142 -8.56 -9.50 -8.65
CA LEU A 142 -7.76 -9.78 -7.46
C LEU A 142 -8.66 -10.23 -6.31
N THR A 143 -8.04 -10.94 -5.37
CA THR A 143 -8.71 -11.44 -4.17
C THR A 143 -7.99 -10.92 -2.93
N ALA A 144 -8.74 -10.40 -1.97
CA ALA A 144 -8.24 -10.05 -0.66
C ALA A 144 -8.28 -11.26 0.29
N PHE A 145 -7.35 -11.31 1.22
CA PHE A 145 -7.36 -12.23 2.34
C PHE A 145 -6.86 -11.53 3.62
N PRO A 146 -7.38 -11.89 4.81
CA PRO A 146 -7.08 -11.16 6.03
C PRO A 146 -5.64 -11.40 6.48
N LEU A 147 -4.95 -10.32 6.81
CA LEU A 147 -3.60 -10.30 7.38
C LEU A 147 -3.51 -9.32 8.56
N ALA A 148 -4.58 -9.17 9.33
CA ALA A 148 -4.55 -8.30 10.51
C ALA A 148 -3.43 -8.68 11.47
N GLY A 149 -2.88 -7.69 12.16
CA GLY A 149 -1.79 -7.90 13.11
C GLY A 149 -0.79 -6.76 13.12
N HIS A 150 -0.10 -6.51 12.02
CA HIS A 150 0.76 -5.34 11.88
C HIS A 150 -0.09 -4.05 11.97
N PHE A 151 -1.19 -4.00 11.26
CA PHE A 151 -2.18 -2.93 11.39
C PHE A 151 -3.60 -3.49 11.52
N LEU A 152 -4.61 -2.60 11.74
CA LEU A 152 -5.92 -2.98 12.29
C LEU A 152 -6.75 -3.90 11.39
N GLN A 153 -6.92 -3.54 10.12
CA GLN A 153 -7.68 -4.35 9.15
C GLN A 153 -6.86 -4.55 7.87
N MET A 154 -5.56 -4.83 8.06
CA MET A 154 -4.63 -5.11 6.98
C MET A 154 -5.05 -6.36 6.21
N ILE A 155 -4.84 -6.32 4.89
CA ILE A 155 -5.12 -7.41 3.97
C ILE A 155 -3.90 -7.77 3.12
N GLY A 156 -3.82 -9.02 2.73
CA GLY A 156 -3.00 -9.45 1.61
C GLY A 156 -3.80 -9.49 0.32
N ILE A 157 -3.09 -9.46 -0.80
CA ILE A 157 -3.69 -9.47 -2.14
C ILE A 157 -3.15 -10.66 -2.93
N LYS A 158 -4.07 -11.47 -3.45
CA LYS A 158 -3.76 -12.55 -4.38
C LYS A 158 -4.15 -12.14 -5.79
N THR A 159 -3.24 -12.32 -6.75
CA THR A 159 -3.50 -12.11 -8.17
C THR A 159 -3.98 -13.40 -8.86
N PRO A 160 -4.63 -13.32 -10.04
CA PRO A 160 -5.09 -14.50 -10.78
C PRO A 160 -3.97 -15.47 -11.21
N ASP A 161 -2.75 -14.95 -11.33
CA ASP A 161 -1.54 -15.71 -11.69
C ASP A 161 -0.74 -16.17 -10.45
N GLU A 162 -1.46 -16.35 -9.32
CA GLU A 162 -1.00 -16.98 -8.08
C GLU A 162 0.17 -16.24 -7.41
N VAL A 163 0.29 -14.93 -7.58
CA VAL A 163 1.23 -14.10 -6.81
C VAL A 163 0.51 -13.52 -5.59
N TYR A 164 1.20 -13.54 -4.44
CA TYR A 164 0.69 -13.07 -3.17
C TYR A 164 1.50 -11.87 -2.69
N PHE A 165 0.82 -10.76 -2.46
CA PHE A 165 1.37 -9.58 -1.79
C PHE A 165 0.95 -9.61 -0.33
N LEU A 166 1.93 -9.78 0.55
CA LEU A 166 1.72 -10.05 1.97
C LEU A 166 1.84 -8.79 2.85
N ALA A 167 2.09 -7.65 2.24
CA ALA A 167 2.31 -6.39 2.95
C ALA A 167 3.32 -6.56 4.11
N ASP A 168 3.07 -5.94 5.24
CA ASP A 168 3.93 -5.94 6.42
C ASP A 168 3.62 -7.08 7.40
N SER A 169 3.08 -8.20 6.89
CA SER A 169 2.94 -9.44 7.68
C SER A 169 4.23 -10.26 7.75
N LEU A 170 5.16 -10.04 6.80
CA LEU A 170 6.46 -10.72 6.77
C LEU A 170 7.58 -9.73 6.54
N PHE A 171 8.64 -9.85 7.32
CA PHE A 171 9.85 -9.04 7.19
C PHE A 171 11.06 -9.92 6.93
N SER A 172 12.00 -9.40 6.16
CA SER A 172 13.27 -10.11 5.93
C SER A 172 14.16 -10.07 7.18
N PRO A 173 15.12 -11.00 7.32
CA PRO A 173 16.08 -10.97 8.42
C PRO A 173 16.81 -9.62 8.55
N GLU A 174 17.12 -8.96 7.44
CA GLU A 174 17.82 -7.66 7.43
C GLU A 174 16.97 -6.56 8.06
N ILE A 175 15.64 -6.64 7.94
CA ILE A 175 14.73 -5.69 8.61
C ILE A 175 14.79 -5.89 10.13
N PHE A 176 14.83 -7.14 10.61
CA PHE A 176 14.95 -7.43 12.04
C PHE A 176 16.32 -7.06 12.60
N GLU A 177 17.40 -7.13 11.81
CA GLU A 177 18.70 -6.62 12.22
C GLU A 177 18.71 -5.09 12.36
N LYS A 178 17.98 -4.39 11.49
CA LYS A 178 17.89 -2.93 11.49
C LYS A 178 16.90 -2.39 12.52
N TYR A 179 15.76 -3.03 12.68
CA TYR A 179 14.68 -2.63 13.57
C TYR A 179 14.40 -3.76 14.56
N THR A 180 14.78 -3.59 15.80
CA THR A 180 14.66 -4.61 16.86
C THR A 180 13.21 -5.07 17.09
N LEU A 181 12.25 -4.17 16.91
CA LEU A 181 10.82 -4.43 17.01
C LEU A 181 10.11 -3.78 15.83
N THR A 182 9.21 -4.55 15.19
CA THR A 182 8.27 -4.03 14.20
C THR A 182 6.99 -3.57 14.89
N VAL A 183 6.27 -2.63 14.29
CA VAL A 183 4.96 -2.23 14.79
C VAL A 183 4.00 -3.41 14.70
N CYS A 184 3.27 -3.66 15.77
CA CYS A 184 2.23 -4.68 15.83
C CYS A 184 1.03 -4.13 16.60
N ALA A 185 -0.11 -4.00 15.93
CA ALA A 185 -1.34 -3.49 16.52
C ALA A 185 -2.12 -4.60 17.23
N ASP A 186 -2.04 -5.84 16.74
CA ASP A 186 -2.74 -7.01 17.28
C ASP A 186 -1.82 -8.24 17.23
N VAL A 187 -1.24 -8.58 18.39
CA VAL A 187 -0.31 -9.71 18.54
C VAL A 187 -1.00 -11.04 18.33
N GLU A 188 -2.26 -11.17 18.75
CA GLU A 188 -3.03 -12.42 18.60
C GLU A 188 -3.30 -12.69 17.13
N ALA A 189 -3.82 -11.70 16.40
CA ALA A 189 -4.08 -11.83 14.97
C ALA A 189 -2.80 -12.12 14.19
N LEU A 190 -1.68 -11.45 14.48
CA LEU A 190 -0.39 -11.72 13.84
C LEU A 190 0.11 -13.13 14.11
N SER A 191 -0.07 -13.63 15.33
CA SER A 191 0.31 -15.01 15.71
C SER A 191 -0.45 -16.06 14.91
N LEU A 192 -1.73 -15.82 14.62
CA LEU A 192 -2.56 -16.77 13.85
C LEU A 192 -2.15 -16.88 12.37
N ILE A 193 -1.52 -15.85 11.80
CA ILE A 193 -1.01 -15.89 10.42
C ILE A 193 0.23 -16.79 10.31
N HIS A 194 0.98 -16.97 11.40
CA HIS A 194 2.26 -17.68 11.41
C HIS A 194 2.16 -19.11 12.01
N ILE A 195 0.97 -19.61 12.29
CA ILE A 195 0.69 -21.00 12.68
C ILE A 195 0.24 -21.77 11.42
#